data_829d453a5fb80f1459746ecfef6f5807
#
_entry.id   829d453a5fb80f1459746ecfef6f5807
#
_cell.length_a   1.000
_cell.length_b   1.000
_cell.length_c   1.000
_cell.angle_alpha   90.00
_cell.angle_beta   90.00
_cell.angle_gamma   90.00
#
_symmetry.space_group_name_H-M   'P 1'
#
loop_
_entity.id
_entity.type
_entity.pdbx_description
1 polymer ?
#
loop_
_entity_poly.entity_id
_entity_poly.type
_entity_poly.pdbx_seq_one_letter_code
_entity_poly.pdbx_strand_id
1 'polypeptide(L)'
;MKRYLLILILTLAFFTLKAQNKNIYMSSGGEIILSGADVNFNGVDVNTNMRFTIFLHVQQQINFNFTDNLGLYTGLSIRNVGLIMEDYYQNVGYDVDNTDINYNKNTKIKHRSYALGFPLAIKVGSFDDNFFAYGGVEYEWMFHYKQKKFIDGDKYKFTAWNSDRVNTWIPSWFVGLQFPGGFNLKFKYYMNDFLNKDFVGQDFGEDVDYSQFESTGIWYISLSVMLKWKTIKREIDENFDNKVAYR
;
A
#
# COMPACT_ATOMS: atom_id res chain seq x y z
N MET A 1 32.17 -4.23 0.27
CA MET A 1 32.18 -5.64 -0.10
C MET A 1 31.31 -6.52 0.81
N LYS A 2 31.45 -6.55 2.15
CA LYS A 2 30.64 -7.41 3.04
C LYS A 2 29.12 -7.22 2.94
N ARG A 3 28.62 -5.99 2.70
CA ARG A 3 27.18 -5.70 2.57
C ARG A 3 26.56 -6.29 1.29
N TYR A 4 27.28 -6.26 0.16
CA TYR A 4 26.81 -6.84 -1.10
C TYR A 4 26.85 -8.37 -1.09
N LEU A 5 27.79 -8.96 -0.34
CA LEU A 5 27.86 -10.40 -0.14
C LEU A 5 26.64 -10.90 0.66
N LEU A 6 26.18 -10.14 1.66
CA LEU A 6 25.01 -10.49 2.46
C LEU A 6 23.72 -10.44 1.60
N ILE A 7 23.60 -9.45 0.73
CA ILE A 7 22.47 -9.32 -0.22
C ILE A 7 22.51 -10.48 -1.23
N LEU A 8 23.67 -10.83 -1.74
CA LEU A 8 23.85 -11.95 -2.67
C LEU A 8 23.52 -13.30 -2.00
N ILE A 9 23.92 -13.51 -0.74
CA ILE A 9 23.61 -14.72 0.02
C ILE A 9 22.08 -14.77 0.31
N LEU A 10 21.45 -13.67 0.68
CA LEU A 10 20.00 -13.59 0.86
C LEU A 10 19.24 -13.89 -0.45
N THR A 11 19.68 -13.34 -1.59
CA THR A 11 19.05 -13.63 -2.89
C THR A 11 19.28 -15.08 -3.31
N LEU A 12 20.47 -15.64 -3.11
CA LEU A 12 20.76 -17.07 -3.38
C LEU A 12 19.95 -18.00 -2.46
N ALA A 13 19.75 -17.65 -1.19
CA ALA A 13 18.91 -18.41 -0.27
C ALA A 13 17.43 -18.43 -0.71
N PHE A 14 16.94 -17.37 -1.34
CA PHE A 14 15.61 -17.35 -1.94
C PHE A 14 15.47 -18.29 -3.15
N PHE A 15 16.53 -18.50 -3.93
CA PHE A 15 16.50 -19.38 -5.10
C PHE A 15 16.68 -20.88 -4.75
N THR A 16 17.25 -21.20 -3.60
CA THR A 16 17.48 -22.60 -3.19
C THR A 16 16.29 -23.23 -2.45
N LEU A 17 15.27 -22.47 -2.09
CA LEU A 17 14.01 -23.01 -1.61
C LEU A 17 13.25 -23.72 -2.75
N LYS A 18 13.80 -24.82 -3.24
CA LYS A 18 13.03 -25.82 -4.00
C LYS A 18 12.01 -26.40 -3.04
N ALA A 19 10.84 -25.74 -3.00
CA ALA A 19 9.71 -26.19 -2.20
C ALA A 19 9.18 -27.51 -2.75
N GLN A 20 9.84 -28.61 -2.44
CA GLN A 20 9.30 -29.96 -2.60
C GLN A 20 8.29 -30.32 -1.50
N ASN A 21 8.19 -29.49 -0.46
CA ASN A 21 7.20 -29.67 0.61
C ASN A 21 5.85 -29.07 0.20
N LYS A 22 4.77 -29.85 0.32
CA LYS A 22 3.38 -29.40 0.15
C LYS A 22 3.03 -28.20 1.08
N ASN A 23 3.82 -27.98 2.09
CA ASN A 23 3.60 -27.02 3.17
C ASN A 23 4.15 -25.62 2.88
N ILE A 24 5.03 -25.44 1.85
CA ILE A 24 5.59 -24.14 1.48
C ILE A 24 5.26 -23.87 0.02
N TYR A 25 4.65 -22.71 -0.25
CA TYR A 25 4.35 -22.30 -1.62
C TYR A 25 4.40 -20.79 -1.78
N MET A 26 4.65 -20.35 -2.99
CA MET A 26 4.60 -18.93 -3.37
C MET A 26 3.29 -18.62 -4.05
N SER A 27 2.77 -17.43 -3.80
CA SER A 27 1.62 -16.87 -4.50
C SER A 27 1.87 -15.41 -4.87
N SER A 28 1.34 -15.01 -6.02
CA SER A 28 1.42 -13.63 -6.51
C SER A 28 0.03 -13.14 -6.87
N GLY A 29 -0.20 -11.86 -6.70
CA GLY A 29 -1.49 -11.29 -7.04
C GLY A 29 -1.45 -9.80 -7.27
N GLY A 30 -2.48 -9.33 -7.98
CA GLY A 30 -2.81 -7.92 -8.12
C GLY A 30 -3.94 -7.54 -7.18
N GLU A 31 -4.03 -6.26 -6.85
CA GLU A 31 -4.95 -5.74 -5.85
C GLU A 31 -5.64 -4.48 -6.38
N ILE A 32 -6.95 -4.38 -6.15
CA ILE A 32 -7.74 -3.16 -6.35
C ILE A 32 -8.02 -2.59 -4.97
N ILE A 33 -7.76 -1.30 -4.77
CA ILE A 33 -7.86 -0.65 -3.47
C ILE A 33 -8.88 0.48 -3.51
N LEU A 34 -9.77 0.50 -2.53
CA LEU A 34 -10.64 1.61 -2.17
C LEU A 34 -10.20 2.11 -0.79
N SER A 35 -9.60 3.30 -0.73
CA SER A 35 -9.08 3.87 0.52
C SER A 35 -9.85 5.11 0.94
N GLY A 36 -10.02 5.27 2.26
CA GLY A 36 -10.49 6.46 2.92
C GLY A 36 -9.40 7.05 3.82
N ALA A 37 -9.58 8.28 4.24
CA ALA A 37 -8.70 8.95 5.18
C ALA A 37 -9.49 9.80 6.15
N ASP A 38 -8.97 9.87 7.38
CA ASP A 38 -9.45 10.75 8.43
C ASP A 38 -8.38 11.82 8.65
N VAL A 39 -8.71 13.07 8.29
CA VAL A 39 -7.77 14.20 8.35
C VAL A 39 -8.33 15.27 9.23
N ASN A 40 -7.56 15.68 10.22
CA ASN A 40 -7.86 16.83 11.09
C ASN A 40 -6.73 17.85 11.00
N PHE A 41 -7.10 19.11 10.85
CA PHE A 41 -6.18 20.22 10.74
C PHE A 41 -6.63 21.35 11.68
N ASN A 42 -5.80 21.71 12.66
CA ASN A 42 -6.10 22.69 13.70
C ASN A 42 -7.46 22.47 14.39
N GLY A 43 -7.79 21.23 14.75
CA GLY A 43 -9.05 20.88 15.41
C GLY A 43 -10.26 20.83 14.48
N VAL A 44 -10.08 21.00 13.16
CA VAL A 44 -11.15 20.96 12.17
C VAL A 44 -11.01 19.76 11.26
N ASP A 45 -12.09 18.99 11.09
CA ASP A 45 -12.10 17.87 10.16
C ASP A 45 -12.08 18.37 8.70
N VAL A 46 -11.14 17.87 7.94
CA VAL A 46 -10.97 18.20 6.52
C VAL A 46 -11.80 17.22 5.68
N ASN A 47 -12.52 17.75 4.69
CA ASN A 47 -13.25 16.92 3.74
C ASN A 47 -12.30 16.00 2.96
N THR A 48 -12.53 14.70 3.02
CA THR A 48 -11.74 13.71 2.32
C THR A 48 -12.60 12.91 1.35
N ASN A 49 -12.02 12.56 0.21
CA ASN A 49 -12.68 11.71 -0.76
C ASN A 49 -12.12 10.29 -0.76
N MET A 50 -13.02 9.33 -0.94
CA MET A 50 -12.64 7.96 -1.21
C MET A 50 -11.78 7.88 -2.45
N ARG A 51 -10.65 7.15 -2.35
CA ARG A 51 -9.70 7.00 -3.43
C ARG A 51 -9.73 5.58 -3.97
N PHE A 52 -10.10 5.46 -5.25
CA PHE A 52 -10.02 4.20 -5.99
C PHE A 52 -8.71 4.10 -6.76
N THR A 53 -8.03 2.94 -6.69
CA THR A 53 -6.76 2.73 -7.38
C THR A 53 -6.55 1.27 -7.77
N ILE A 54 -6.06 1.06 -9.00
CA ILE A 54 -5.77 -0.25 -9.60
C ILE A 54 -4.29 -0.40 -9.95
N PHE A 55 -3.59 0.70 -10.23
CA PHE A 55 -2.25 0.67 -10.81
C PHE A 55 -1.15 0.42 -9.78
N LEU A 56 -0.24 -0.52 -10.12
CA LEU A 56 0.95 -0.87 -9.36
C LEU A 56 0.64 -1.34 -7.93
N HIS A 57 -0.36 -2.23 -7.84
CA HIS A 57 -0.64 -2.97 -6.63
C HIS A 57 -0.33 -4.44 -6.89
N VAL A 58 0.87 -4.85 -6.51
CA VAL A 58 1.36 -6.22 -6.67
C VAL A 58 1.83 -6.74 -5.33
N GLN A 59 1.50 -7.97 -5.03
CA GLN A 59 1.98 -8.66 -3.85
C GLN A 59 2.52 -10.04 -4.20
N GLN A 60 3.66 -10.36 -3.59
CA GLN A 60 4.32 -11.65 -3.66
C GLN A 60 4.34 -12.21 -2.25
N GLN A 61 3.79 -13.40 -2.06
CA GLN A 61 3.72 -14.05 -0.74
C GLN A 61 4.47 -15.37 -0.75
N ILE A 62 5.11 -15.67 0.36
CA ILE A 62 5.66 -16.98 0.69
C ILE A 62 4.79 -17.50 1.84
N ASN A 63 4.12 -18.61 1.58
CA ASN A 63 3.16 -19.23 2.47
C ASN A 63 3.78 -20.45 3.14
N PHE A 64 3.63 -20.57 4.45
CA PHE A 64 4.06 -21.68 5.30
C PHE A 64 2.83 -22.28 5.97
N ASN A 65 2.45 -23.50 5.59
CA ASN A 65 1.36 -24.23 6.24
C ASN A 65 1.97 -25.16 7.30
N PHE A 66 1.64 -24.94 8.56
CA PHE A 66 2.10 -25.80 9.67
C PHE A 66 1.22 -27.05 9.78
N THR A 67 -0.08 -26.85 9.55
CA THR A 67 -1.10 -27.89 9.48
C THR A 67 -2.00 -27.61 8.26
N ASP A 68 -3.01 -28.45 8.04
CA ASP A 68 -4.01 -28.26 6.99
C ASP A 68 -4.90 -27.00 7.23
N ASN A 69 -4.90 -26.50 8.49
CA ASN A 69 -5.77 -25.39 8.89
C ASN A 69 -5.04 -24.19 9.52
N LEU A 70 -3.76 -24.32 9.83
CA LEU A 70 -2.96 -23.24 10.45
C LEU A 70 -1.69 -23.00 9.66
N GLY A 71 -1.43 -21.75 9.35
CA GLY A 71 -0.23 -21.34 8.63
C GLY A 71 0.12 -19.89 8.85
N LEU A 72 1.20 -19.49 8.18
CA LEU A 72 1.72 -18.13 8.18
C LEU A 72 2.05 -17.73 6.75
N TYR A 73 1.99 -16.44 6.44
CA TYR A 73 2.65 -15.91 5.26
C TYR A 73 3.45 -14.66 5.56
N THR A 74 4.49 -14.47 4.77
CA THR A 74 5.25 -13.23 4.64
C THR A 74 5.48 -12.94 3.17
N GLY A 75 6.12 -11.82 2.84
CA GLY A 75 6.40 -11.50 1.43
C GLY A 75 6.78 -10.06 1.20
N LEU A 76 6.51 -9.62 -0.02
CA LEU A 76 6.72 -8.26 -0.48
C LEU A 76 5.46 -7.75 -1.18
N SER A 77 5.20 -6.47 -1.01
CA SER A 77 4.11 -5.81 -1.74
C SER A 77 4.55 -4.44 -2.23
N ILE A 78 4.08 -4.05 -3.41
CA ILE A 78 4.19 -2.68 -3.90
C ILE A 78 2.78 -2.13 -3.98
N ARG A 79 2.58 -0.95 -3.40
CA ARG A 79 1.28 -0.27 -3.38
C ARG A 79 1.42 1.22 -3.63
N ASN A 80 0.33 1.79 -4.09
CA ASN A 80 0.15 3.23 -4.21
C ASN A 80 -0.82 3.69 -3.12
N VAL A 81 -0.28 4.21 -2.02
CA VAL A 81 -1.02 4.65 -0.83
C VAL A 81 -1.19 6.16 -0.86
N GLY A 82 -2.26 6.68 -0.26
CA GLY A 82 -2.44 8.13 -0.14
C GLY A 82 -3.88 8.53 0.11
N LEU A 83 -4.09 9.83 0.22
CA LEU A 83 -5.35 10.48 0.57
C LEU A 83 -5.69 11.62 -0.40
N ILE A 84 -6.95 12.02 -0.40
CA ILE A 84 -7.46 13.15 -1.20
C ILE A 84 -8.20 14.06 -0.22
N MET A 85 -7.76 15.31 -0.13
CA MET A 85 -8.45 16.39 0.59
C MET A 85 -9.16 17.29 -0.39
N GLU A 86 -10.37 17.73 -0.07
CA GLU A 86 -11.17 18.68 -0.84
C GLU A 86 -11.54 19.88 0.00
N ASP A 87 -11.75 20.99 -0.66
CA ASP A 87 -12.14 22.27 -0.06
C ASP A 87 -11.20 22.72 1.07
N TYR A 88 -9.93 22.33 0.96
CA TYR A 88 -8.89 22.62 1.92
C TYR A 88 -7.74 23.35 1.25
N TYR A 89 -7.41 24.52 1.77
CA TYR A 89 -6.28 25.32 1.34
C TYR A 89 -5.34 25.54 2.54
N GLN A 90 -4.13 25.02 2.45
CA GLN A 90 -3.09 25.27 3.43
C GLN A 90 -2.36 26.56 3.04
N ASN A 91 -2.80 27.69 3.58
CA ASN A 91 -2.03 28.91 3.55
C ASN A 91 -1.24 29.03 4.85
N VAL A 92 0.06 28.88 4.75
CA VAL A 92 0.98 29.21 5.83
C VAL A 92 1.48 30.61 5.55
N GLY A 93 1.01 31.58 6.32
CA GLY A 93 1.48 32.96 6.20
C GLY A 93 0.40 34.04 6.27
N TYR A 94 -0.84 33.67 6.55
CA TYR A 94 -1.86 34.67 6.89
C TYR A 94 -1.87 34.98 8.38
N ASP A 95 -1.84 36.28 8.67
CA ASP A 95 -2.01 36.87 9.99
C ASP A 95 -3.14 36.17 10.76
N VAL A 96 -2.84 35.74 11.97
CA VAL A 96 -3.72 35.00 12.88
C VAL A 96 -5.02 35.75 13.21
N ASP A 97 -5.11 37.04 12.86
CA ASP A 97 -6.28 37.88 13.09
C ASP A 97 -7.34 37.83 11.97
N ASN A 98 -7.10 37.11 10.87
CA ASN A 98 -8.07 37.00 9.80
C ASN A 98 -8.80 35.66 9.88
N THR A 99 -9.95 35.67 10.56
CA THR A 99 -10.87 34.52 10.75
C THR A 99 -11.53 34.02 9.45
N ASP A 100 -11.16 34.57 8.31
CA ASP A 100 -11.54 34.05 7.00
C ASP A 100 -10.56 32.96 6.58
N ILE A 101 -10.79 31.75 7.10
CA ILE A 101 -10.38 30.53 6.40
C ILE A 101 -11.18 30.57 5.09
N ASN A 102 -10.60 31.17 4.06
CA ASN A 102 -11.14 31.09 2.72
C ASN A 102 -11.01 29.63 2.26
N TYR A 103 -12.02 28.83 2.62
CA TYR A 103 -12.26 27.54 1.98
C TYR A 103 -12.50 27.83 0.49
N ASN A 104 -11.44 27.81 -0.29
CA ASN A 104 -11.60 27.84 -1.72
C ASN A 104 -12.30 26.52 -2.12
N LYS A 105 -13.61 26.58 -2.33
CA LYS A 105 -14.49 25.44 -2.63
C LYS A 105 -14.04 24.60 -3.83
N ASN A 106 -13.06 25.09 -4.60
CA ASN A 106 -12.53 24.41 -5.77
C ASN A 106 -11.13 23.81 -5.55
N THR A 107 -10.65 23.76 -4.30
CA THR A 107 -9.32 23.22 -4.01
C THR A 107 -9.39 21.72 -3.75
N LYS A 108 -8.52 20.98 -4.44
CA LYS A 108 -8.36 19.54 -4.26
C LYS A 108 -6.89 19.16 -4.19
N ILE A 109 -6.47 18.56 -3.10
CA ILE A 109 -5.09 18.13 -2.89
C ILE A 109 -5.05 16.61 -2.80
N LYS A 110 -4.21 15.99 -3.64
CA LYS A 110 -3.98 14.55 -3.65
C LYS A 110 -2.56 14.27 -3.20
N HIS A 111 -2.41 13.64 -2.06
CA HIS A 111 -1.16 13.11 -1.56
C HIS A 111 -1.11 11.61 -1.81
N ARG A 112 -0.01 11.11 -2.36
CA ARG A 112 0.21 9.68 -2.57
C ARG A 112 1.68 9.32 -2.50
N SER A 113 1.97 8.10 -2.09
CA SER A 113 3.30 7.51 -2.17
C SER A 113 3.23 6.10 -2.72
N TYR A 114 4.25 5.71 -3.48
CA TYR A 114 4.50 4.29 -3.67
C TYR A 114 5.18 3.75 -2.42
N ALA A 115 4.69 2.61 -1.97
CA ALA A 115 5.14 1.93 -0.78
C ALA A 115 5.64 0.53 -1.11
N LEU A 116 6.74 0.12 -0.48
CA LEU A 116 7.22 -1.26 -0.45
C LEU A 116 6.89 -1.84 0.93
N GLY A 117 6.03 -2.86 0.96
CA GLY A 117 5.52 -3.45 2.18
C GLY A 117 6.10 -4.84 2.46
N PHE A 118 6.24 -5.12 3.75
CA PHE A 118 6.74 -6.38 4.32
C PHE A 118 5.65 -6.95 5.25
N PRO A 119 4.73 -7.78 4.74
CA PRO A 119 3.66 -8.36 5.53
C PRO A 119 4.15 -9.55 6.36
N LEU A 120 3.52 -9.74 7.51
CA LEU A 120 3.60 -10.95 8.33
C LEU A 120 2.20 -11.26 8.86
N ALA A 121 1.64 -12.42 8.51
CA ALA A 121 0.28 -12.78 8.87
C ALA A 121 0.12 -14.24 9.22
N ILE A 122 -0.80 -14.51 10.13
CA ILE A 122 -1.30 -15.84 10.46
C ILE A 122 -2.51 -16.16 9.59
N LYS A 123 -2.64 -17.41 9.15
CA LYS A 123 -3.75 -17.93 8.34
C LYS A 123 -4.44 -19.06 9.11
N VAL A 124 -5.77 -19.04 9.09
CA VAL A 124 -6.60 -20.09 9.74
C VAL A 124 -7.78 -20.44 8.81
N GLY A 125 -7.92 -21.73 8.48
CA GLY A 125 -9.02 -22.23 7.62
C GLY A 125 -8.62 -23.44 6.81
N SER A 126 -9.41 -23.80 5.80
CA SER A 126 -9.12 -24.92 4.90
C SER A 126 -8.18 -24.48 3.77
N PHE A 127 -6.95 -25.00 3.77
CA PHE A 127 -5.98 -24.68 2.72
C PHE A 127 -6.18 -25.50 1.45
N ASP A 128 -6.80 -26.67 1.57
CA ASP A 128 -7.16 -27.54 0.43
C ASP A 128 -8.27 -26.89 -0.41
N ASP A 129 -9.30 -26.36 0.26
CA ASP A 129 -10.39 -25.63 -0.40
C ASP A 129 -10.00 -24.20 -0.77
N ASN A 130 -8.82 -23.74 -0.37
CA ASN A 130 -8.37 -22.37 -0.51
C ASN A 130 -9.33 -21.34 0.13
N PHE A 131 -9.94 -21.72 1.27
CA PHE A 131 -10.84 -20.90 2.05
C PHE A 131 -10.28 -20.71 3.46
N PHE A 132 -9.80 -19.51 3.78
CA PHE A 132 -9.21 -19.20 5.07
C PHE A 132 -9.30 -17.71 5.41
N ALA A 133 -9.37 -17.43 6.71
CA ALA A 133 -9.16 -16.09 7.24
C ALA A 133 -7.66 -15.88 7.52
N TYR A 134 -7.25 -14.63 7.48
CA TYR A 134 -5.90 -14.25 7.86
C TYR A 134 -5.88 -12.87 8.51
N GLY A 135 -4.87 -12.62 9.31
CA GLY A 135 -4.63 -11.33 9.93
C GLY A 135 -3.19 -11.16 10.33
N GLY A 136 -2.73 -9.93 10.34
CA GLY A 136 -1.33 -9.67 10.64
C GLY A 136 -0.97 -8.20 10.60
N VAL A 137 0.32 -7.96 10.52
CA VAL A 137 0.93 -6.63 10.45
C VAL A 137 1.76 -6.48 9.19
N GLU A 138 1.87 -5.26 8.71
CA GLU A 138 2.72 -4.95 7.57
C GLU A 138 3.47 -3.65 7.86
N TYR A 139 4.76 -3.63 7.54
CA TYR A 139 5.61 -2.46 7.65
C TYR A 139 5.93 -1.96 6.26
N GLU A 140 5.59 -0.70 5.96
CA GLU A 140 5.68 -0.16 4.60
C GLU A 140 6.67 1.01 4.55
N TRP A 141 7.56 0.97 3.56
CA TRP A 141 8.48 2.04 3.21
C TRP A 141 7.89 2.90 2.10
N MET A 142 7.61 4.18 2.40
CA MET A 142 7.08 5.18 1.48
C MET A 142 8.21 5.80 0.65
N PHE A 143 8.57 5.18 -0.46
CA PHE A 143 9.80 5.51 -1.20
C PHE A 143 9.64 6.58 -2.29
N HIS A 144 8.43 6.81 -2.82
CA HIS A 144 8.22 7.77 -3.89
C HIS A 144 6.91 8.54 -3.72
N TYR A 145 7.06 9.77 -3.25
CA TYR A 145 5.94 10.68 -3.00
C TYR A 145 5.53 11.46 -4.23
N LYS A 146 4.23 11.75 -4.35
CA LYS A 146 3.67 12.63 -5.37
C LYS A 146 2.48 13.39 -4.81
N GLN A 147 2.52 14.70 -4.98
CA GLN A 147 1.43 15.60 -4.70
C GLN A 147 0.84 16.14 -6.01
N LYS A 148 -0.47 16.31 -6.03
CA LYS A 148 -1.18 17.07 -7.04
C LYS A 148 -2.14 18.01 -6.34
N LYS A 149 -1.97 19.30 -6.61
CA LYS A 149 -2.81 20.39 -6.11
C LYS A 149 -3.63 20.92 -7.29
N PHE A 150 -4.93 21.04 -7.13
CA PHE A 150 -5.83 21.64 -8.10
C PHE A 150 -6.49 22.83 -7.43
N ILE A 151 -6.36 24.02 -8.02
CA ILE A 151 -6.89 25.27 -7.52
C ILE A 151 -7.53 25.97 -8.71
N ASP A 152 -8.82 26.26 -8.66
CA ASP A 152 -9.60 26.98 -9.69
C ASP A 152 -9.39 26.45 -11.13
N GLY A 153 -9.13 25.13 -11.26
CA GLY A 153 -8.88 24.48 -12.55
C GLY A 153 -7.40 24.32 -12.90
N ASP A 154 -6.52 25.06 -12.30
CA ASP A 154 -5.07 24.93 -12.48
C ASP A 154 -4.54 23.70 -11.74
N LYS A 155 -3.55 23.05 -12.34
CA LYS A 155 -2.96 21.82 -11.81
C LYS A 155 -1.48 21.97 -11.54
N TYR A 156 -1.12 21.84 -10.30
CA TYR A 156 0.26 21.80 -9.81
C TYR A 156 0.66 20.37 -9.47
N LYS A 157 1.91 20.00 -9.75
CA LYS A 157 2.42 18.64 -9.53
C LYS A 157 3.82 18.69 -8.94
N PHE A 158 4.02 17.95 -7.86
CA PHE A 158 5.31 17.74 -7.22
C PHE A 158 5.59 16.24 -7.09
N THR A 159 6.85 15.82 -7.25
CA THR A 159 7.29 14.43 -7.02
C THR A 159 8.67 14.42 -6.41
N ALA A 160 8.88 13.55 -5.42
CA ALA A 160 10.18 13.36 -4.79
C ALA A 160 10.37 11.92 -4.32
N TRP A 161 11.61 11.42 -4.41
CA TRP A 161 12.01 10.17 -3.78
C TRP A 161 12.32 10.43 -2.31
N ASN A 162 11.92 9.50 -1.43
CA ASN A 162 12.15 9.60 0.03
C ASN A 162 11.82 10.99 0.59
N SER A 163 10.63 11.48 0.26
CA SER A 163 10.19 12.83 0.65
C SER A 163 9.88 12.89 2.13
N ASP A 164 10.40 13.93 2.80
CA ASP A 164 10.13 14.21 4.21
C ASP A 164 8.68 14.65 4.48
N ARG A 165 7.86 14.89 3.44
CA ARG A 165 6.43 15.24 3.56
C ARG A 165 5.57 14.09 4.06
N VAL A 166 6.05 12.87 3.96
CA VAL A 166 5.35 11.67 4.42
C VAL A 166 6.21 10.89 5.38
N ASN A 167 5.59 10.21 6.32
CA ASN A 167 6.31 9.29 7.18
C ASN A 167 6.96 8.20 6.33
N THR A 168 8.28 8.06 6.45
CA THR A 168 9.07 7.14 5.62
C THR A 168 8.67 5.68 5.85
N TRP A 169 8.38 5.32 7.10
CA TRP A 169 8.00 3.98 7.51
C TRP A 169 6.70 3.99 8.27
N ILE A 170 5.68 3.29 7.77
CA ILE A 170 4.37 3.26 8.41
C ILE A 170 3.99 1.81 8.71
N PRO A 171 3.79 1.45 9.99
CA PRO A 171 3.20 0.19 10.39
C PRO A 171 1.70 0.19 10.12
N SER A 172 1.17 -0.98 9.84
CA SER A 172 -0.26 -1.20 9.62
C SER A 172 -0.66 -2.58 10.13
N TRP A 173 -1.93 -2.75 10.47
CA TRP A 173 -2.52 -4.06 10.68
C TRP A 173 -3.55 -4.32 9.58
N PHE A 174 -3.81 -5.58 9.32
CA PHE A 174 -4.79 -5.99 8.35
C PHE A 174 -5.46 -7.31 8.73
N VAL A 175 -6.68 -7.49 8.24
CA VAL A 175 -7.43 -8.73 8.30
C VAL A 175 -8.05 -9.01 6.94
N GLY A 176 -8.25 -10.27 6.61
CA GLY A 176 -8.87 -10.62 5.34
C GLY A 176 -9.36 -12.04 5.27
N LEU A 177 -10.07 -12.30 4.16
CA LEU A 177 -10.62 -13.58 3.81
C LEU A 177 -10.13 -13.98 2.41
N GLN A 178 -9.61 -15.19 2.32
CA GLN A 178 -9.28 -15.84 1.05
C GLN A 178 -10.41 -16.79 0.68
N PHE A 179 -10.89 -16.68 -0.56
CA PHE A 179 -11.94 -17.52 -1.10
C PHE A 179 -11.39 -18.52 -2.13
N PRO A 180 -12.12 -19.61 -2.42
CA PRO A 180 -11.82 -20.48 -3.54
C PRO A 180 -11.58 -19.72 -4.84
N GLY A 181 -10.67 -20.23 -5.69
CA GLY A 181 -10.30 -19.53 -6.94
C GLY A 181 -9.26 -18.39 -6.76
N GLY A 182 -8.83 -18.13 -5.52
CA GLY A 182 -7.79 -17.12 -5.25
C GLY A 182 -8.32 -15.71 -4.97
N PHE A 183 -9.61 -15.49 -4.98
CA PHE A 183 -10.21 -14.20 -4.61
C PHE A 183 -9.95 -13.90 -3.14
N ASN A 184 -9.69 -12.62 -2.88
CA ASN A 184 -9.28 -12.17 -1.56
C ASN A 184 -9.90 -10.80 -1.24
N LEU A 185 -10.52 -10.71 -0.08
CA LEU A 185 -11.04 -9.47 0.50
C LEU A 185 -10.19 -9.11 1.72
N LYS A 186 -9.68 -7.88 1.77
CA LYS A 186 -8.83 -7.42 2.87
C LYS A 186 -9.23 -6.03 3.33
N PHE A 187 -9.25 -5.83 4.64
CA PHE A 187 -9.27 -4.53 5.30
C PHE A 187 -7.89 -4.26 5.90
N LYS A 188 -7.43 -3.02 5.78
CA LYS A 188 -6.15 -2.57 6.33
C LYS A 188 -6.27 -1.18 6.94
N TYR A 189 -5.59 -0.98 8.07
CA TYR A 189 -5.52 0.29 8.78
C TYR A 189 -4.06 0.64 9.08
N TYR A 190 -3.66 1.86 8.75
CA TYR A 190 -2.34 2.39 9.05
C TYR A 190 -2.32 2.95 10.48
N MET A 191 -1.34 2.52 11.28
CA MET A 191 -1.26 2.86 12.70
C MET A 191 -0.72 4.26 12.96
N ASN A 192 0.03 4.81 12.01
CA ASN A 192 0.61 6.14 12.08
C ASN A 192 0.04 7.02 10.97
N ASP A 193 0.15 8.32 11.16
CA ASP A 193 -0.20 9.33 10.18
C ASP A 193 0.55 9.14 8.86
N PHE A 194 -0.10 9.46 7.77
CA PHE A 194 0.51 9.41 6.44
C PHE A 194 1.45 10.59 6.23
N LEU A 195 1.02 11.81 6.57
CA LEU A 195 1.86 13.00 6.49
C LEU A 195 2.81 13.06 7.68
N ASN A 196 4.02 13.52 7.42
CA ASN A 196 5.02 13.78 8.46
C ASN A 196 4.75 15.15 9.11
N LYS A 197 4.30 15.14 10.34
CA LYS A 197 3.98 16.38 11.09
C LYS A 197 5.19 17.25 11.39
N ASP A 198 6.40 16.70 11.33
CA ASP A 198 7.63 17.46 11.54
C ASP A 198 8.10 18.19 10.27
N PHE A 199 7.38 18.03 9.15
CA PHE A 199 7.74 18.68 7.91
C PHE A 199 7.36 20.16 7.92
N VAL A 200 8.37 21.01 7.75
CA VAL A 200 8.26 22.45 7.46
C VAL A 200 9.05 22.73 6.19
N GLY A 201 8.45 23.41 5.23
CA GLY A 201 9.09 23.64 3.95
C GLY A 201 8.25 24.45 2.98
N GLN A 202 8.44 24.24 1.68
CA GLN A 202 7.70 24.93 0.64
C GLN A 202 6.99 23.99 -0.31
N ASP A 203 5.74 24.31 -0.63
CA ASP A 203 4.92 23.68 -1.65
C ASP A 203 4.53 24.69 -2.73
N PHE A 204 5.10 24.55 -3.93
CA PHE A 204 4.82 25.43 -5.08
C PHE A 204 5.08 26.93 -4.79
N GLY A 205 6.11 27.24 -4.00
CA GLY A 205 6.51 28.59 -3.64
C GLY A 205 5.79 29.19 -2.42
N GLU A 206 4.91 28.41 -1.78
CA GLU A 206 4.23 28.77 -0.53
C GLU A 206 4.85 28.00 0.62
N ASP A 207 5.06 28.68 1.75
CA ASP A 207 5.53 28.02 2.97
C ASP A 207 4.42 27.10 3.51
N VAL A 208 4.81 25.91 3.93
CA VAL A 208 3.89 24.91 4.51
C VAL A 208 4.47 24.35 5.80
N ASP A 209 3.58 24.16 6.78
CA ASP A 209 3.87 23.57 8.07
C ASP A 209 2.87 22.45 8.34
N TYR A 210 3.36 21.20 8.35
CA TYR A 210 2.50 20.03 8.59
C TYR A 210 2.27 19.74 10.07
N SER A 211 2.90 20.49 10.99
CA SER A 211 2.63 20.36 12.44
C SER A 211 1.18 20.71 12.82
N GLN A 212 0.51 21.47 11.95
CA GLN A 212 -0.90 21.82 12.10
C GLN A 212 -1.87 20.65 11.83
N PHE A 213 -1.42 19.55 11.23
CA PHE A 213 -2.23 18.35 11.10
C PHE A 213 -2.24 17.57 12.41
N GLU A 214 -3.41 17.40 13.01
CA GLU A 214 -3.57 16.56 14.21
C GLU A 214 -3.67 15.08 13.85
N SER A 215 -4.30 14.76 12.71
CA SER A 215 -4.36 13.41 12.17
C SER A 215 -4.38 13.38 10.65
N THR A 216 -3.78 12.35 10.08
CA THR A 216 -3.81 12.02 8.63
C THR A 216 -3.87 10.49 8.47
N GLY A 217 -4.80 9.88 9.20
CA GLY A 217 -4.99 8.42 9.21
C GLY A 217 -5.52 7.91 7.88
N ILE A 218 -5.05 6.74 7.46
CA ILE A 218 -5.51 6.06 6.24
C ILE A 218 -5.98 4.66 6.57
N TRP A 219 -7.05 4.26 5.93
CA TRP A 219 -7.53 2.88 5.90
C TRP A 219 -7.96 2.48 4.48
N TYR A 220 -8.02 1.20 4.19
CA TYR A 220 -8.56 0.74 2.94
C TYR A 220 -9.22 -0.64 2.99
N ILE A 221 -10.11 -0.85 2.02
CA ILE A 221 -10.61 -2.16 1.64
C ILE A 221 -10.03 -2.51 0.28
N SER A 222 -9.62 -3.76 0.10
CA SER A 222 -9.12 -4.22 -1.19
C SER A 222 -9.67 -5.56 -1.61
N LEU A 223 -9.81 -5.70 -2.92
CA LEU A 223 -10.08 -6.95 -3.60
C LEU A 223 -8.84 -7.35 -4.39
N SER A 224 -8.43 -8.59 -4.25
CA SER A 224 -7.28 -9.12 -4.99
C SER A 224 -7.52 -10.53 -5.48
N VAL A 225 -6.70 -10.95 -6.43
CA VAL A 225 -6.64 -12.35 -6.90
C VAL A 225 -5.24 -12.85 -6.66
N MET A 226 -5.12 -13.91 -5.84
CA MET A 226 -3.85 -14.53 -5.48
C MET A 226 -3.72 -15.87 -6.18
N LEU A 227 -2.73 -16.00 -7.07
CA LEU A 227 -2.44 -17.20 -7.83
C LEU A 227 -1.24 -17.95 -7.25
N LYS A 228 -1.38 -19.25 -7.03
CA LYS A 228 -0.27 -20.12 -6.59
C LYS A 228 0.70 -20.36 -7.75
N TRP A 229 1.98 -20.22 -7.56
CA TRP A 229 3.01 -20.37 -8.62
C TRP A 229 2.98 -21.70 -9.33
N LYS A 230 2.67 -22.80 -8.65
CA LYS A 230 2.53 -24.13 -9.27
C LYS A 230 1.42 -24.15 -10.30
N THR A 231 0.31 -23.46 -10.05
CA THR A 231 -0.82 -23.35 -10.98
C THR A 231 -0.43 -22.56 -12.23
N ILE A 232 0.22 -21.41 -12.03
CA ILE A 232 0.71 -20.56 -13.13
C ILE A 232 1.67 -21.33 -14.04
N LYS A 233 2.64 -22.04 -13.46
CA LYS A 233 3.62 -22.82 -14.24
C LYS A 233 2.95 -23.89 -15.07
N ARG A 234 2.00 -24.65 -14.51
CA ARG A 234 1.26 -25.70 -15.23
C ARG A 234 0.50 -25.12 -16.43
N GLU A 235 -0.21 -24.01 -16.26
CA GLU A 235 -0.95 -23.39 -17.36
C GLU A 235 -0.03 -22.86 -18.47
N ILE A 236 1.15 -22.35 -18.12
CA ILE A 236 2.15 -21.91 -19.10
C ILE A 236 2.67 -23.12 -19.88
N ASP A 237 3.07 -24.19 -19.20
CA ASP A 237 3.61 -25.39 -19.82
C ASP A 237 2.58 -26.04 -20.76
N GLU A 238 1.32 -26.20 -20.33
CA GLU A 238 0.22 -26.72 -21.15
C GLU A 238 -0.07 -25.87 -22.40
N ASN A 239 -0.02 -24.55 -22.27
CA ASN A 239 -0.19 -23.63 -23.40
C ASN A 239 1.00 -23.66 -24.39
N PHE A 240 2.22 -23.90 -23.92
CA PHE A 240 3.39 -24.07 -24.77
C PHE A 240 3.34 -25.38 -25.54
N ASP A 241 3.02 -26.48 -24.89
CA ASP A 241 2.93 -27.81 -25.51
C ASP A 241 1.84 -27.83 -26.58
N ASN A 242 0.68 -27.23 -26.31
CA ASN A 242 -0.39 -27.12 -27.30
C ASN A 242 0.01 -26.28 -28.53
N LYS A 243 0.81 -25.21 -28.38
CA LYS A 243 1.27 -24.42 -29.52
C LYS A 243 2.34 -25.12 -30.35
N VAL A 244 3.12 -26.00 -29.76
CA VAL A 244 4.13 -26.82 -30.47
C VAL A 244 3.48 -27.98 -31.24
N ALA A 245 2.37 -28.55 -30.71
CA ALA A 245 1.65 -29.62 -31.36
C ALA A 245 0.88 -29.20 -32.65
N TYR A 246 0.64 -27.92 -32.86
CA TYR A 246 -0.04 -27.36 -34.05
C TYR A 246 0.91 -26.75 -35.09
N ARG A 247 2.21 -27.00 -35.02
CA ARG A 247 3.22 -26.69 -36.04
C ARG A 247 3.79 -27.95 -36.64
#